data_f5c5b183c1a13667764ea07a4aa03d7c
#
_entry.id   f5c5b183c1a13667764ea07a4aa03d7c
#
_cell.length_a   1.000
_cell.length_b   1.000
_cell.length_c   1.000
_cell.angle_alpha   90.00
_cell.angle_beta   90.00
_cell.angle_gamma   90.00
#
_symmetry.space_group_name_H-M   'P 1'
#
loop_
_entity.id
_entity.type
_entity.pdbx_description
1 polymer ?
#
loop_
_entity_poly.entity_id
_entity_poly.type
_entity_poly.pdbx_seq_one_letter_code
_entity_poly.pdbx_strand_id
1 'polypeptide(L)'
;MAFLALALSRRGAAILAIVGSLGVLLWLFLGDSDEAKILARLDELANAVETKPDENMAFRALRLKPVFEEAFEPGASLRAPELPSTNGVKDLTALAASVPRFYGELDVSIDETDVRIDRNLHEANVTAGVTVTGTVGGELRRDKRVVRYTLRERDGDWRVELIDVEPKTHEEPEARP
;
A
#
# COMPACT_ATOMS: atom_id res chain seq x y z
N MET A 1 37.56 9.37 43.48
CA MET A 1 36.94 8.63 42.36
C MET A 1 35.98 7.60 42.94
N ALA A 2 34.71 7.89 42.95
CA ALA A 2 33.66 7.00 43.48
C ALA A 2 32.98 6.27 42.33
N PHE A 3 33.16 4.96 42.25
CA PHE A 3 32.42 4.07 41.36
C PHE A 3 31.01 3.90 41.89
N LEU A 4 30.04 4.50 41.22
CA LEU A 4 28.63 4.21 41.46
C LEU A 4 28.31 2.87 40.81
N ALA A 5 28.35 1.79 41.56
CA ALA A 5 27.83 0.49 41.18
C ALA A 5 26.30 0.56 41.21
N LEU A 6 25.68 0.67 40.04
CA LEU A 6 24.24 0.55 39.90
C LEU A 6 23.86 -0.92 40.14
N ALA A 7 23.45 -1.22 41.36
CA ALA A 7 22.83 -2.51 41.66
C ALA A 7 21.46 -2.57 41.01
N LEU A 8 21.38 -3.07 39.76
CA LEU A 8 20.11 -3.43 39.11
C LEU A 8 19.49 -4.54 40.00
N SER A 9 18.38 -4.23 40.64
CA SER A 9 17.68 -5.22 41.46
C SER A 9 17.27 -6.40 40.55
N ARG A 10 17.44 -7.65 41.03
CA ARG A 10 17.04 -8.88 40.29
C ARG A 10 15.61 -8.83 39.76
N ARG A 11 14.74 -8.05 40.42
CA ARG A 11 13.34 -7.79 39.98
C ARG A 11 13.27 -6.87 38.76
N GLY A 12 14.11 -5.84 38.65
CA GLY A 12 14.14 -4.96 37.48
C GLY A 12 14.68 -5.65 36.23
N ALA A 13 15.70 -6.53 36.39
CA ALA A 13 16.21 -7.31 35.25
C ALA A 13 15.20 -8.35 34.75
N ALA A 14 14.42 -8.97 35.62
CA ALA A 14 13.37 -9.91 35.25
C ALA A 14 12.20 -9.20 34.48
N ILE A 15 11.80 -8.00 34.93
CA ILE A 15 10.75 -7.21 34.25
C ILE A 15 11.23 -6.75 32.87
N LEU A 16 12.46 -6.30 32.71
CA LEU A 16 13.03 -5.92 31.41
C LEU A 16 13.15 -7.12 30.46
N ALA A 17 13.51 -8.31 30.97
CA ALA A 17 13.55 -9.53 30.16
C ALA A 17 12.14 -9.96 29.70
N ILE A 18 11.12 -9.83 30.54
CA ILE A 18 9.72 -10.17 30.18
C ILE A 18 9.16 -9.16 29.16
N VAL A 19 9.39 -7.85 29.36
CA VAL A 19 8.94 -6.82 28.41
C VAL A 19 9.68 -6.94 27.07
N GLY A 20 10.98 -7.22 27.09
CA GLY A 20 11.77 -7.45 25.89
C GLY A 20 11.32 -8.71 25.13
N SER A 21 11.06 -9.82 25.83
CA SER A 21 10.59 -11.06 25.20
C SER A 21 9.15 -10.93 24.66
N LEU A 22 8.26 -10.20 25.35
CA LEU A 22 6.92 -9.89 24.84
C LEU A 22 6.98 -9.02 23.59
N GLY A 23 7.85 -8.01 23.56
CA GLY A 23 8.06 -7.15 22.39
C GLY A 23 8.56 -7.93 21.17
N VAL A 24 9.54 -8.83 21.37
CA VAL A 24 10.06 -9.70 20.29
C VAL A 24 9.03 -10.72 19.84
N LEU A 25 8.27 -11.32 20.75
CA LEU A 25 7.17 -12.22 20.42
C LEU A 25 6.06 -11.49 19.65
N LEU A 26 5.66 -10.30 20.10
CA LEU A 26 4.67 -9.49 19.39
C LEU A 26 5.15 -9.11 17.99
N TRP A 27 6.43 -8.75 17.84
CA TRP A 27 7.03 -8.43 16.56
C TRP A 27 7.10 -9.66 15.63
N LEU A 28 7.45 -10.84 16.15
CA LEU A 28 7.46 -12.10 15.40
C LEU A 28 6.05 -12.56 15.00
N PHE A 29 5.03 -12.33 15.84
CA PHE A 29 3.65 -12.69 15.52
C PHE A 29 2.95 -11.67 14.61
N LEU A 30 3.28 -10.39 14.67
CA LEU A 30 2.72 -9.34 13.81
C LEU A 30 3.45 -9.22 12.47
N GLY A 31 4.76 -9.55 12.44
CA GLY A 31 5.56 -9.44 11.22
C GLY A 31 5.30 -10.54 10.17
N ASP A 32 4.72 -11.68 10.57
CA ASP A 32 4.48 -12.84 9.69
C ASP A 32 3.00 -13.11 9.40
N SER A 33 2.09 -12.24 9.84
CA SER A 33 0.67 -12.43 9.53
C SER A 33 0.40 -12.15 8.06
N ASP A 34 -0.48 -12.94 7.44
CA ASP A 34 -0.91 -12.71 6.05
C ASP A 34 -1.44 -11.29 5.85
N GLU A 35 -2.15 -10.75 6.84
CA GLU A 35 -2.64 -9.37 6.83
C GLU A 35 -1.48 -8.36 6.76
N ALA A 36 -0.42 -8.53 7.56
CA ALA A 36 0.74 -7.65 7.53
C ALA A 36 1.47 -7.72 6.17
N LYS A 37 1.59 -8.92 5.56
CA LYS A 37 2.17 -9.09 4.22
C LYS A 37 1.32 -8.38 3.15
N ILE A 38 0.00 -8.51 3.22
CA ILE A 38 -0.92 -7.86 2.30
C ILE A 38 -0.80 -6.34 2.39
N LEU A 39 -0.85 -5.77 3.60
CA LEU A 39 -0.72 -4.33 3.80
C LEU A 39 0.64 -3.81 3.34
N ALA A 40 1.73 -4.52 3.67
CA ALA A 40 3.07 -4.17 3.20
C ALA A 40 3.17 -4.17 1.66
N ARG A 41 2.51 -5.13 0.97
CA ARG A 41 2.46 -5.19 -0.50
C ARG A 41 1.70 -3.99 -1.08
N LEU A 42 0.59 -3.59 -0.47
CA LEU A 42 -0.16 -2.41 -0.92
C LEU A 42 0.62 -1.11 -0.69
N ASP A 43 1.30 -0.98 0.43
CA ASP A 43 2.18 0.17 0.72
C ASP A 43 3.36 0.24 -0.26
N GLU A 44 3.96 -0.91 -0.60
CA GLU A 44 5.02 -0.97 -1.62
C GLU A 44 4.52 -0.47 -2.97
N LEU A 45 3.32 -0.88 -3.38
CA LEU A 45 2.69 -0.42 -4.62
C LEU A 45 2.40 1.08 -4.58
N ALA A 46 1.85 1.60 -3.47
CA ALA A 46 1.60 3.03 -3.29
C ALA A 46 2.89 3.84 -3.44
N ASN A 47 3.94 3.47 -2.72
CA ASN A 47 5.25 4.11 -2.80
C ASN A 47 5.89 3.99 -4.21
N ALA A 48 5.67 2.86 -4.90
CA ALA A 48 6.22 2.67 -6.25
C ALA A 48 5.57 3.61 -7.28
N VAL A 49 4.27 3.89 -7.16
CA VAL A 49 3.55 4.75 -8.12
C VAL A 49 3.72 6.25 -7.85
N GLU A 50 4.32 6.66 -6.74
CA GLU A 50 4.68 8.05 -6.51
C GLU A 50 5.60 8.59 -7.60
N THR A 51 5.46 9.87 -7.91
CA THR A 51 6.34 10.52 -8.89
C THR A 51 7.57 11.11 -8.19
N LYS A 52 8.74 10.87 -8.79
CA LYS A 52 9.99 11.52 -8.37
C LYS A 52 10.23 12.75 -9.21
N PRO A 53 10.82 13.82 -8.64
CA PRO A 53 11.23 14.99 -9.41
C PRO A 53 12.09 14.56 -10.60
N ASP A 54 11.84 15.17 -11.77
CA ASP A 54 12.59 14.94 -13.02
C ASP A 54 12.60 13.49 -13.57
N GLU A 55 11.73 12.62 -13.06
CA GLU A 55 11.62 11.24 -13.55
C GLU A 55 10.91 11.23 -14.91
N ASN A 56 11.63 10.84 -15.97
CA ASN A 56 10.99 10.64 -17.27
C ASN A 56 10.25 9.29 -17.33
N MET A 57 9.29 9.21 -18.26
CA MET A 57 8.41 8.06 -18.42
C MET A 57 9.17 6.73 -18.63
N ALA A 58 10.29 6.76 -19.38
CA ALA A 58 11.05 5.54 -19.67
C ALA A 58 11.76 5.01 -18.42
N PHE A 59 12.41 5.88 -17.65
CA PHE A 59 13.03 5.49 -16.38
C PHE A 59 11.99 5.03 -15.37
N ARG A 60 10.83 5.70 -15.33
CA ARG A 60 9.71 5.28 -14.49
C ARG A 60 9.21 3.88 -14.85
N ALA A 61 9.01 3.58 -16.14
CA ALA A 61 8.60 2.27 -16.59
C ALA A 61 9.62 1.18 -16.21
N LEU A 62 10.92 1.45 -16.34
CA LEU A 62 11.98 0.55 -15.92
C LEU A 62 11.97 0.29 -14.40
N ARG A 63 11.70 1.31 -13.59
CA ARG A 63 11.61 1.18 -12.13
C ARG A 63 10.37 0.43 -11.69
N LEU A 64 9.22 0.72 -12.29
CA LEU A 64 7.94 0.11 -11.95
C LEU A 64 7.87 -1.36 -12.36
N LYS A 65 8.50 -1.73 -13.47
CA LYS A 65 8.39 -3.07 -14.04
C LYS A 65 8.67 -4.18 -13.05
N PRO A 66 9.84 -4.26 -12.37
CA PRO A 66 10.12 -5.34 -11.43
C PRO A 66 9.15 -5.37 -10.24
N VAL A 67 8.77 -4.21 -9.71
CA VAL A 67 7.80 -4.11 -8.58
C VAL A 67 6.44 -4.65 -9.02
N PHE A 68 5.98 -4.31 -10.21
CA PHE A 68 4.67 -4.76 -10.71
C PHE A 68 4.69 -6.24 -11.09
N GLU A 69 5.78 -6.76 -11.66
CA GLU A 69 5.92 -8.19 -11.96
C GLU A 69 5.92 -9.05 -10.69
N GLU A 70 6.38 -8.52 -9.56
CA GLU A 70 6.34 -9.19 -8.27
C GLU A 70 4.99 -9.04 -7.56
N ALA A 71 4.41 -7.83 -7.58
CA ALA A 71 3.23 -7.49 -6.81
C ALA A 71 1.91 -7.91 -7.45
N PHE A 72 1.88 -8.08 -8.78
CA PHE A 72 0.65 -8.41 -9.51
C PHE A 72 0.63 -9.83 -10.05
N GLU A 73 -0.55 -10.43 -10.12
CA GLU A 73 -0.78 -11.62 -10.96
C GLU A 73 -0.58 -11.25 -12.43
N PRO A 74 -0.10 -12.19 -13.29
CA PRO A 74 0.15 -11.90 -14.71
C PRO A 74 -1.07 -11.36 -15.47
N GLY A 75 -2.28 -11.79 -15.09
CA GLY A 75 -3.55 -11.37 -15.65
C GLY A 75 -4.26 -10.28 -14.85
N ALA A 76 -3.56 -9.61 -13.92
CA ALA A 76 -4.16 -8.60 -13.05
C ALA A 76 -4.90 -7.52 -13.84
N SER A 77 -5.98 -7.01 -13.27
CA SER A 77 -6.82 -6.01 -13.91
C SER A 77 -7.09 -4.81 -13.02
N LEU A 78 -7.25 -3.64 -13.68
CA LEU A 78 -7.70 -2.40 -13.06
C LEU A 78 -9.04 -1.99 -13.67
N ARG A 79 -10.01 -1.72 -12.82
CA ARG A 79 -11.30 -1.14 -13.15
C ARG A 79 -11.44 0.20 -12.44
N ALA A 80 -11.64 1.25 -13.18
CA ALA A 80 -11.93 2.59 -12.67
C ALA A 80 -12.95 3.27 -13.61
N PRO A 81 -13.95 3.99 -13.07
CA PRO A 81 -15.02 4.58 -13.89
C PRO A 81 -14.53 5.52 -15.00
N GLU A 82 -13.40 6.20 -14.74
CA GLU A 82 -12.85 7.21 -15.65
C GLU A 82 -11.82 6.65 -16.64
N LEU A 83 -11.45 5.39 -16.52
CA LEU A 83 -10.40 4.76 -17.32
C LEU A 83 -10.94 3.56 -18.10
N PRO A 84 -10.42 3.27 -19.28
CA PRO A 84 -10.68 1.98 -19.93
C PRO A 84 -10.11 0.86 -19.03
N SER A 85 -10.82 -0.26 -19.00
CA SER A 85 -10.33 -1.45 -18.27
C SER A 85 -8.96 -1.84 -18.79
N THR A 86 -8.02 -1.99 -17.86
CA THR A 86 -6.62 -2.31 -18.16
C THR A 86 -6.33 -3.70 -17.63
N ASN A 87 -5.73 -4.57 -18.45
CA ASN A 87 -5.47 -5.96 -18.11
C ASN A 87 -4.00 -6.32 -18.38
N GLY A 88 -3.43 -7.05 -17.44
CA GLY A 88 -2.05 -7.53 -17.49
C GLY A 88 -1.03 -6.54 -16.98
N VAL A 89 0.04 -7.09 -16.37
CA VAL A 89 1.10 -6.32 -15.71
C VAL A 89 1.75 -5.29 -16.64
N LYS A 90 1.92 -5.64 -17.92
CA LYS A 90 2.53 -4.73 -18.91
C LYS A 90 1.71 -3.45 -19.10
N ASP A 91 0.39 -3.59 -19.23
CA ASP A 91 -0.49 -2.46 -19.48
C ASP A 91 -0.69 -1.62 -18.20
N LEU A 92 -0.77 -2.28 -17.04
CA LEU A 92 -0.76 -1.61 -15.74
C LEU A 92 0.54 -0.79 -15.53
N THR A 93 1.69 -1.36 -15.87
CA THR A 93 2.98 -0.66 -15.80
C THR A 93 3.01 0.55 -16.74
N ALA A 94 2.53 0.39 -17.98
CA ALA A 94 2.47 1.48 -18.95
C ALA A 94 1.54 2.61 -18.49
N LEU A 95 0.38 2.27 -17.94
CA LEU A 95 -0.55 3.22 -17.36
C LEU A 95 0.11 4.00 -16.21
N ALA A 96 0.67 3.31 -15.23
CA ALA A 96 1.35 3.93 -14.10
C ALA A 96 2.56 4.79 -14.53
N ALA A 97 3.31 4.36 -15.55
CA ALA A 97 4.42 5.15 -16.10
C ALA A 97 3.95 6.43 -16.79
N SER A 98 2.70 6.47 -17.29
CA SER A 98 2.14 7.64 -17.95
C SER A 98 1.64 8.74 -17.02
N VAL A 99 1.47 8.45 -15.73
CA VAL A 99 0.90 9.36 -14.70
C VAL A 99 1.57 10.74 -14.68
N PRO A 100 2.91 10.90 -14.82
CA PRO A 100 3.53 12.23 -14.82
C PRO A 100 3.10 13.16 -15.97
N ARG A 101 2.44 12.62 -16.98
CA ARG A 101 1.85 13.47 -18.04
C ARG A 101 0.65 14.29 -17.56
N PHE A 102 -0.01 13.83 -16.51
CA PHE A 102 -1.22 14.42 -15.97
C PHE A 102 -0.97 15.10 -14.62
N TYR A 103 0.00 14.57 -13.86
CA TYR A 103 0.35 15.03 -12.52
C TYR A 103 1.85 15.33 -12.48
N GLY A 104 2.23 16.55 -12.06
CA GLY A 104 3.64 16.92 -11.90
C GLY A 104 4.30 16.15 -10.76
N GLU A 105 3.74 16.27 -9.57
CA GLU A 105 4.09 15.49 -8.40
C GLU A 105 2.88 14.66 -8.00
N LEU A 106 3.11 13.43 -7.55
CA LEU A 106 2.07 12.54 -7.10
C LEU A 106 2.53 11.83 -5.84
N ASP A 107 1.70 11.93 -4.82
CA ASP A 107 1.79 11.21 -3.56
C ASP A 107 0.54 10.33 -3.39
N VAL A 108 0.71 9.11 -2.90
CA VAL A 108 -0.37 8.15 -2.72
C VAL A 108 -0.33 7.60 -1.31
N SER A 109 -1.39 7.79 -0.55
CA SER A 109 -1.56 7.18 0.77
C SER A 109 -2.75 6.24 0.80
N ILE A 110 -2.58 5.13 1.52
CA ILE A 110 -3.62 4.14 1.77
C ILE A 110 -3.98 4.21 3.25
N ASP A 111 -5.26 4.36 3.53
CA ASP A 111 -5.79 4.43 4.89
C ASP A 111 -7.11 3.63 5.02
N GLU A 112 -7.66 3.55 6.21
CA GLU A 112 -8.97 2.94 6.48
C GLU A 112 -9.12 1.54 5.87
N THR A 113 -8.12 0.66 6.07
CA THR A 113 -8.09 -0.67 5.48
C THR A 113 -8.94 -1.68 6.26
N ASP A 114 -9.78 -2.46 5.54
CA ASP A 114 -10.48 -3.66 6.03
C ASP A 114 -9.98 -4.86 5.21
N VAL A 115 -9.33 -5.82 5.86
CA VAL A 115 -8.72 -7.00 5.23
C VAL A 115 -9.52 -8.25 5.58
N ARG A 116 -9.97 -8.99 4.58
CA ARG A 116 -10.70 -10.26 4.74
C ARG A 116 -9.98 -11.35 3.97
N ILE A 117 -9.50 -12.37 4.68
CA ILE A 117 -8.71 -13.46 4.12
C ILE A 117 -9.53 -14.74 4.15
N ASP A 118 -9.72 -15.36 2.98
CA ASP A 118 -10.23 -16.71 2.83
C ASP A 118 -9.06 -17.68 2.58
N ARG A 119 -8.62 -18.37 3.63
CA ARG A 119 -7.50 -19.29 3.56
C ARG A 119 -7.79 -20.54 2.72
N ASN A 120 -9.06 -20.93 2.56
CA ASN A 120 -9.42 -22.08 1.76
C ASN A 120 -9.29 -21.79 0.27
N LEU A 121 -9.55 -20.55 -0.13
CA LEU A 121 -9.45 -20.09 -1.51
C LEU A 121 -8.09 -19.47 -1.83
N HIS A 122 -7.19 -19.32 -0.84
CA HIS A 122 -5.95 -18.57 -0.98
C HIS A 122 -6.19 -17.16 -1.55
N GLU A 123 -7.25 -16.50 -1.06
CA GLU A 123 -7.72 -15.21 -1.55
C GLU A 123 -7.86 -14.22 -0.40
N ALA A 124 -7.54 -12.96 -0.65
CA ALA A 124 -7.82 -11.86 0.25
C ALA A 124 -8.55 -10.74 -0.48
N ASN A 125 -9.52 -10.14 0.19
CA ASN A 125 -10.24 -8.96 -0.25
C ASN A 125 -9.93 -7.81 0.70
N VAL A 126 -9.41 -6.72 0.16
CA VAL A 126 -9.08 -5.51 0.93
C VAL A 126 -9.92 -4.36 0.43
N THR A 127 -10.60 -3.68 1.35
CA THR A 127 -11.23 -2.39 1.07
C THR A 127 -10.41 -1.31 1.75
N ALA A 128 -10.01 -0.29 1.01
CA ALA A 128 -9.15 0.77 1.53
C ALA A 128 -9.59 2.16 1.05
N GLY A 129 -9.39 3.15 1.90
CA GLY A 129 -9.40 4.55 1.49
C GLY A 129 -8.06 4.88 0.83
N VAL A 130 -8.07 5.30 -0.43
CA VAL A 130 -6.88 5.73 -1.15
C VAL A 130 -6.97 7.22 -1.42
N THR A 131 -5.99 7.96 -0.91
CA THR A 131 -5.87 9.39 -1.17
C THR A 131 -4.73 9.63 -2.14
N VAL A 132 -5.04 10.28 -3.25
CA VAL A 132 -4.05 10.72 -4.25
C VAL A 132 -3.94 12.24 -4.16
N THR A 133 -2.74 12.73 -3.90
CA THR A 133 -2.42 14.15 -3.89
C THR A 133 -1.46 14.44 -5.03
N GLY A 134 -1.75 15.41 -5.88
CA GLY A 134 -0.89 15.69 -7.02
C GLY A 134 -1.08 17.10 -7.58
N THR A 135 -0.12 17.57 -8.35
CA THR A 135 -0.13 18.89 -8.98
C THR A 135 -0.63 18.78 -10.43
N VAL A 136 -1.73 19.44 -10.74
CA VAL A 136 -2.33 19.47 -12.08
C VAL A 136 -2.38 20.92 -12.55
N GLY A 137 -1.65 21.25 -13.62
CA GLY A 137 -1.60 22.63 -14.13
C GLY A 137 -1.05 23.66 -13.13
N GLY A 138 -0.22 23.24 -12.18
CA GLY A 138 0.32 24.09 -11.11
C GLY A 138 -0.56 24.20 -9.87
N GLU A 139 -1.75 23.60 -9.86
CA GLU A 139 -2.65 23.58 -8.71
C GLU A 139 -2.57 22.23 -7.99
N LEU A 140 -2.46 22.25 -6.65
CA LEU A 140 -2.52 21.06 -5.83
C LEU A 140 -3.95 20.53 -5.81
N ARG A 141 -4.10 19.25 -6.17
CA ARG A 141 -5.37 18.54 -6.13
C ARG A 141 -5.25 17.32 -5.23
N ARG A 142 -6.31 17.06 -4.50
CA ARG A 142 -6.45 15.88 -3.65
C ARG A 142 -7.74 15.15 -4.04
N ASP A 143 -7.61 13.84 -4.26
CA ASP A 143 -8.74 12.95 -4.58
C ASP A 143 -8.72 11.76 -3.62
N LYS A 144 -9.82 11.51 -2.91
CA LYS A 144 -9.99 10.34 -2.05
C LYS A 144 -11.02 9.41 -2.68
N ARG A 145 -10.67 8.11 -2.74
CA ARG A 145 -11.51 7.06 -3.30
C ARG A 145 -11.53 5.84 -2.40
N VAL A 146 -12.61 5.11 -2.45
CA VAL A 146 -12.63 3.74 -1.95
C VAL A 146 -12.14 2.82 -3.06
N VAL A 147 -11.19 1.97 -2.72
CA VAL A 147 -10.60 1.00 -3.65
C VAL A 147 -10.71 -0.38 -3.04
N ARG A 148 -11.16 -1.34 -3.85
CA ARG A 148 -11.17 -2.75 -3.49
C ARG A 148 -10.05 -3.46 -4.21
N TYR A 149 -9.29 -4.23 -3.46
CA TYR A 149 -8.24 -5.10 -3.98
C TYR A 149 -8.65 -6.54 -3.77
N THR A 150 -8.50 -7.38 -4.79
CA THR A 150 -8.51 -8.84 -4.64
C THR A 150 -7.08 -9.32 -4.82
N LEU A 151 -6.58 -10.08 -3.84
CA LEU A 151 -5.25 -10.65 -3.87
C LEU A 151 -5.34 -12.17 -3.85
N ARG A 152 -4.34 -12.83 -4.46
CA ARG A 152 -4.15 -14.28 -4.40
C ARG A 152 -2.81 -14.63 -3.78
N GLU A 153 -2.83 -15.64 -2.93
CA GLU A 153 -1.61 -16.23 -2.41
C GLU A 153 -1.02 -17.21 -3.44
N ARG A 154 0.27 -17.03 -3.74
CA ARG A 154 1.07 -17.91 -4.57
C ARG A 154 2.42 -18.15 -3.92
N ASP A 155 2.71 -19.40 -3.58
CA ASP A 155 3.99 -19.81 -2.97
C ASP A 155 4.34 -19.04 -1.70
N GLY A 156 3.32 -18.61 -0.92
CA GLY A 156 3.48 -17.82 0.31
C GLY A 156 3.54 -16.31 0.11
N ASP A 157 3.45 -15.83 -1.15
CA ASP A 157 3.40 -14.40 -1.49
C ASP A 157 1.99 -13.97 -1.92
N TRP A 158 1.59 -12.80 -1.49
CA TRP A 158 0.32 -12.19 -1.88
C TRP A 158 0.50 -11.29 -3.10
N ARG A 159 -0.29 -11.56 -4.17
CA ARG A 159 -0.27 -10.80 -5.43
C ARG A 159 -1.63 -10.23 -5.74
N VAL A 160 -1.66 -9.00 -6.23
CA VAL A 160 -2.90 -8.32 -6.62
C VAL A 160 -3.42 -8.89 -7.94
N GLU A 161 -4.66 -9.37 -7.95
CA GLU A 161 -5.36 -9.86 -9.13
C GLU A 161 -6.32 -8.80 -9.71
N LEU A 162 -6.97 -8.03 -8.83
CA LEU A 162 -7.93 -7.01 -9.24
C LEU A 162 -7.79 -5.76 -8.38
N ILE A 163 -7.81 -4.61 -9.04
CA ILE A 163 -8.04 -3.30 -8.42
C ILE A 163 -9.36 -2.77 -8.97
N ASP A 164 -10.31 -2.49 -8.08
CA ASP A 164 -11.62 -1.93 -8.43
C ASP A 164 -11.82 -0.60 -7.69
N VAL A 165 -11.83 0.50 -8.45
CA VAL A 165 -11.96 1.86 -7.92
C VAL A 165 -13.42 2.26 -7.96
N GLU A 166 -14.00 2.59 -6.81
CA GLU A 166 -15.38 3.07 -6.75
C GLU A 166 -15.55 4.45 -7.40
N PRO A 167 -16.73 4.70 -8.01
CA PRO A 167 -17.06 6.04 -8.49
C PRO A 167 -16.95 7.08 -7.36
N LYS A 168 -16.64 8.33 -7.70
CA LYS A 168 -16.77 9.42 -6.72
C LYS A 168 -18.19 9.46 -6.16
N THR A 169 -18.30 9.27 -4.86
CA THR A 169 -19.52 9.64 -4.17
C THR A 169 -19.61 11.17 -4.27
N HIS A 170 -20.59 11.70 -4.99
CA HIS A 170 -20.89 13.12 -4.90
C HIS A 170 -21.34 13.37 -3.45
N GLU A 171 -20.47 13.91 -2.63
CA GLU A 171 -20.90 14.57 -1.42
C GLU A 171 -21.85 15.67 -1.88
N GLU A 172 -23.12 15.48 -1.56
CA GLU A 172 -24.14 16.52 -1.70
C GLU A 172 -23.61 17.73 -0.91
N PRO A 173 -23.48 18.92 -1.53
CA PRO A 173 -22.93 20.07 -0.81
C PRO A 173 -23.81 20.30 0.41
N GLU A 174 -23.21 20.20 1.60
CA GLU A 174 -23.89 20.55 2.84
C GLU A 174 -24.57 21.91 2.63
N ALA A 175 -25.89 21.90 2.63
CA ALA A 175 -26.69 23.09 2.57
C ALA A 175 -26.28 23.96 3.77
N ARG A 176 -25.51 25.01 3.49
CA ARG A 176 -25.19 26.02 4.50
C ARG A 176 -26.49 26.62 5.01
N PRO A 177 -26.65 26.68 6.34
CA PRO A 177 -27.80 27.33 6.98
C PRO A 177 -27.88 28.82 6.70
#